data_c40d72d1e4955b2eef1ae9767cbcd7b0
#
_entry.id   c40d72d1e4955b2eef1ae9767cbcd7b0
#
_cell.length_a   1.000
_cell.length_b   1.000
_cell.length_c   1.000
_cell.angle_alpha   90.00
_cell.angle_beta   90.00
_cell.angle_gamma   90.00
#
_symmetry.space_group_name_H-M   'P 1'
#
loop_
_entity.id
_entity.type
_entity.pdbx_description
1 polymer ?
#
loop_
_entity_poly.entity_id
_entity_poly.type
_entity_poly.pdbx_seq_one_letter_code
_entity_poly.pdbx_strand_id
1 'polypeptide(L)'
;VTDKTIERSTDARWDGLEAPWPTLFAWVERTTGGRILEWKRQARWRPAWFLTVEIDGELRRLYARCQREEAMPWTRTLSLRREYDIMRVLYDEGVTVPAPLAFCEEPEAILMASVDGRDRFDERDNPRVRDLVIADYVRRLVAAHRLDTRPFEAIGLSKPSTPQDIGYMGFGLSEKWYREVKPAPDPVIEFIVAWLHRHVPAHRHEVSWIHFDAGQFLHADEHVTALMDVEFSCLGDPMADLGAMRMRDTAQPIGDLTHAYTVYANESGQPIDRAVVNFHAVRFALLTAMLSAGTRADPPAEFDLAQWQAWSLMSLTLCLEIIAEESGFELDPPPALTYPTIRNDPAHLAVQRIVDDILADENLDDHAGFRLRVVRDLLPGLQRSAQAMSYVDALDQVEADELLGFAPRDWRQTDEELEDFVRQHGATRETEVARLLVRRLRRQIDLIEPGMRDVREFRVQRIDWAAIPTK
;
A
#
# COMPACT_ATOMS: atom_id res chain seq x y z
N VAL A 1 -12.29 -20.60 32.50
CA VAL A 1 -12.05 -19.19 32.86
C VAL A 1 -10.87 -19.19 33.81
N THR A 2 -9.66 -19.06 33.32
CA THR A 2 -8.46 -18.86 34.12
C THR A 2 -8.07 -17.39 34.00
N ASP A 3 -8.21 -16.69 35.10
CA ASP A 3 -7.77 -15.32 35.32
C ASP A 3 -6.25 -15.25 35.12
N LYS A 4 -5.80 -14.82 33.90
CA LYS A 4 -4.39 -14.53 33.63
C LYS A 4 -4.13 -13.14 34.16
N THR A 5 -3.61 -13.07 35.38
CA THR A 5 -3.08 -11.84 36.00
C THR A 5 -1.95 -11.33 35.09
N ILE A 6 -2.21 -10.25 34.36
CA ILE A 6 -1.18 -9.52 33.60
C ILE A 6 -0.23 -8.93 34.66
N GLU A 7 1.00 -9.46 34.75
CA GLU A 7 2.04 -8.85 35.57
C GLU A 7 2.37 -7.47 34.98
N ARG A 8 1.85 -6.43 35.62
CA ARG A 8 2.25 -5.06 35.32
C ARG A 8 3.71 -4.89 35.69
N SER A 9 4.56 -4.52 34.76
CA SER A 9 5.93 -4.12 35.07
C SER A 9 5.90 -2.94 36.03
N THR A 10 6.62 -3.09 37.17
CA THR A 10 6.76 -2.04 38.19
C THR A 10 8.10 -1.32 38.08
N ASP A 11 8.76 -1.39 36.93
CA ASP A 11 10.05 -0.74 36.70
C ASP A 11 9.87 0.77 36.48
N ALA A 12 10.32 1.56 37.46
CA ALA A 12 10.23 3.03 37.42
C ALA A 12 10.94 3.68 36.23
N ARG A 13 11.79 2.95 35.49
CA ARG A 13 12.43 3.44 34.24
C ARG A 13 11.42 3.74 33.12
N TRP A 14 10.26 3.11 33.18
CA TRP A 14 9.22 3.23 32.14
C TRP A 14 8.00 4.01 32.65
N ASP A 15 8.16 4.71 33.81
CA ASP A 15 7.15 5.64 34.30
C ASP A 15 6.91 6.73 33.24
N GLY A 16 5.64 6.87 32.82
CA GLY A 16 5.25 7.78 31.74
C GLY A 16 4.99 7.11 30.40
N LEU A 17 5.32 5.83 30.22
CA LEU A 17 4.84 5.06 29.07
C LEU A 17 3.42 4.53 29.34
N GLU A 18 2.54 4.75 28.36
CA GLU A 18 1.19 4.19 28.40
C GLU A 18 1.20 2.67 28.21
N ALA A 19 0.20 1.97 28.78
CA ALA A 19 -0.02 0.57 28.46
C ALA A 19 -0.28 0.42 26.93
N PRO A 20 0.21 -0.66 26.28
CA PRO A 20 0.84 -1.85 26.88
C PRO A 20 2.39 -1.81 26.86
N TRP A 21 3.04 -0.69 26.57
CA TRP A 21 4.47 -0.61 26.24
C TRP A 21 5.40 -1.03 27.38
N PRO A 22 5.13 -0.72 28.67
CA PRO A 22 5.93 -1.27 29.77
C PRO A 22 5.96 -2.80 29.80
N THR A 23 4.84 -3.47 29.47
CA THR A 23 4.76 -4.92 29.39
C THR A 23 5.63 -5.47 28.26
N LEU A 24 5.59 -4.82 27.08
CA LEU A 24 6.44 -5.18 25.95
C LEU A 24 7.93 -5.05 26.31
N PHE A 25 8.33 -3.95 26.93
CA PHE A 25 9.73 -3.69 27.27
C PHE A 25 10.26 -4.69 28.29
N ALA A 26 9.47 -5.02 29.33
CA ALA A 26 9.81 -6.07 30.28
C ALA A 26 9.95 -7.45 29.58
N TRP A 27 9.09 -7.74 28.60
CA TRP A 27 9.20 -8.95 27.81
C TRP A 27 10.48 -8.97 26.97
N VAL A 28 10.85 -7.86 26.32
CA VAL A 28 12.10 -7.74 25.54
C VAL A 28 13.31 -8.04 26.43
N GLU A 29 13.41 -7.42 27.62
CA GLU A 29 14.53 -7.68 28.52
C GLU A 29 14.61 -9.15 28.98
N ARG A 30 13.46 -9.74 29.34
CA ARG A 30 13.41 -11.18 29.71
C ARG A 30 13.83 -12.09 28.57
N THR A 31 13.37 -11.79 27.36
CA THR A 31 13.61 -12.62 26.15
C THR A 31 15.05 -12.53 25.68
N THR A 32 15.65 -11.35 25.77
CA THR A 32 17.05 -11.12 25.33
C THR A 32 18.07 -11.38 26.42
N GLY A 33 17.66 -11.45 27.69
CA GLY A 33 18.56 -11.43 28.85
C GLY A 33 19.28 -10.09 29.02
N GLY A 34 18.87 -9.07 28.28
CA GLY A 34 19.54 -7.77 28.24
C GLY A 34 18.78 -6.69 29.00
N ARG A 35 19.31 -5.47 28.92
CA ARG A 35 18.74 -4.25 29.51
C ARG A 35 18.51 -3.19 28.45
N ILE A 36 17.29 -2.66 28.31
CA ILE A 36 16.98 -1.55 27.43
C ILE A 36 17.60 -0.27 28.01
N LEU A 37 18.47 0.36 27.23
CA LEU A 37 19.12 1.62 27.61
C LEU A 37 18.43 2.83 26.96
N GLU A 38 17.98 2.67 25.71
CA GLU A 38 17.32 3.72 24.95
C GLU A 38 16.16 3.15 24.15
N TRP A 39 15.12 3.95 23.96
CA TRP A 39 13.98 3.61 23.09
C TRP A 39 13.45 4.84 22.38
N LYS A 40 12.94 4.62 21.16
CA LYS A 40 12.28 5.65 20.38
C LYS A 40 11.08 5.05 19.66
N ARG A 41 9.88 5.62 19.86
CA ARG A 41 8.70 5.26 19.09
C ARG A 41 8.84 5.78 17.65
N GLN A 42 8.56 4.95 16.67
CA GLN A 42 8.47 5.40 15.28
C GLN A 42 7.14 6.12 15.07
N ALA A 43 7.18 7.34 14.57
CA ALA A 43 5.99 8.14 14.25
C ALA A 43 5.32 7.63 12.97
N ARG A 44 4.46 6.63 13.11
CA ARG A 44 3.65 6.05 12.01
C ARG A 44 2.37 5.45 12.58
N TRP A 45 1.44 5.15 11.67
CA TRP A 45 0.14 4.57 12.00
C TRP A 45 0.18 3.18 12.67
N ARG A 46 1.25 2.38 12.45
CA ARG A 46 1.50 1.12 13.16
C ARG A 46 2.49 1.38 14.30
N PRO A 47 2.19 1.03 15.56
CA PRO A 47 3.13 1.17 16.65
C PRO A 47 4.39 0.35 16.39
N ALA A 48 5.54 0.99 16.56
CA ALA A 48 6.84 0.32 16.48
C ALA A 48 7.89 1.07 17.29
N TRP A 49 8.93 0.34 17.74
CA TRP A 49 9.94 0.87 18.65
C TRP A 49 11.34 0.50 18.16
N PHE A 50 12.21 1.49 18.08
CA PHE A 50 13.65 1.29 18.04
C PHE A 50 14.16 1.18 19.46
N LEU A 51 14.94 0.13 19.74
CA LEU A 51 15.45 -0.18 21.08
C LEU A 51 16.96 -0.36 21.02
N THR A 52 17.70 0.28 21.94
CA THR A 52 19.11 -0.03 22.19
C THR A 52 19.15 -0.89 23.45
N VAL A 53 19.60 -2.14 23.32
CA VAL A 53 19.61 -3.15 24.37
C VAL A 53 21.05 -3.58 24.65
N GLU A 54 21.48 -3.53 25.90
CA GLU A 54 22.76 -4.11 26.34
C GLU A 54 22.55 -5.59 26.64
N ILE A 55 23.26 -6.46 25.94
CA ILE A 55 23.23 -7.92 26.09
C ILE A 55 24.66 -8.41 26.24
N ASP A 56 24.98 -9.04 27.35
CA ASP A 56 26.33 -9.54 27.67
C ASP A 56 27.44 -8.46 27.53
N GLY A 57 27.10 -7.20 27.85
CA GLY A 57 28.02 -6.04 27.75
C GLY A 57 28.17 -5.46 26.33
N GLU A 58 27.45 -5.99 25.34
CA GLU A 58 27.42 -5.45 23.97
C GLU A 58 26.12 -4.71 23.70
N LEU A 59 26.20 -3.59 22.98
CA LEU A 59 25.02 -2.85 22.53
C LEU A 59 24.44 -3.49 21.28
N ARG A 60 23.18 -3.84 21.33
CA ARG A 60 22.40 -4.36 20.21
C ARG A 60 21.26 -3.41 19.86
N ARG A 61 21.13 -3.08 18.57
CA ARG A 61 19.97 -2.32 18.09
C ARG A 61 18.88 -3.28 17.63
N LEU A 62 17.72 -3.19 18.24
CA LEU A 62 16.56 -4.02 17.99
C LEU A 62 15.38 -3.16 17.51
N TYR A 63 14.46 -3.80 16.81
CA TYR A 63 13.21 -3.19 16.38
C TYR A 63 12.04 -4.07 16.81
N ALA A 64 11.07 -3.46 17.49
CA ALA A 64 9.83 -4.11 17.88
C ALA A 64 8.68 -3.59 17.01
N ARG A 65 8.17 -4.46 16.10
CA ARG A 65 7.01 -4.19 15.24
C ARG A 65 5.76 -4.71 15.93
N CYS A 66 4.85 -3.83 16.32
CA CYS A 66 3.68 -4.16 17.12
C CYS A 66 2.43 -4.32 16.26
N GLN A 67 1.40 -4.96 16.84
CA GLN A 67 0.09 -5.08 16.18
C GLN A 67 -0.55 -3.69 16.01
N ARG A 68 -1.35 -3.56 14.96
CA ARG A 68 -2.17 -2.38 14.70
C ARG A 68 -3.27 -2.28 15.75
N GLU A 69 -3.58 -1.07 16.16
CA GLU A 69 -4.70 -0.82 17.07
C GLU A 69 -6.05 -0.98 16.36
N GLU A 70 -6.07 -0.75 15.03
CA GLU A 70 -7.28 -0.82 14.20
C GLU A 70 -7.51 -2.23 13.64
N ALA A 71 -8.71 -2.76 13.84
CA ALA A 71 -9.14 -4.03 13.27
C ALA A 71 -9.63 -3.83 11.82
N MET A 72 -8.73 -3.90 10.85
CA MET A 72 -9.10 -3.96 9.45
C MET A 72 -9.57 -5.38 9.07
N PRO A 73 -10.52 -5.57 8.13
CA PRO A 73 -11.08 -6.90 7.80
C PRO A 73 -10.03 -7.97 7.50
N TRP A 74 -8.92 -7.58 6.88
CA TRP A 74 -7.83 -8.50 6.51
C TRP A 74 -6.86 -8.84 7.65
N THR A 75 -6.82 -8.07 8.75
CA THR A 75 -5.86 -8.30 9.84
C THR A 75 -6.05 -9.64 10.54
N ARG A 76 -7.24 -10.23 10.47
CA ARG A 76 -7.51 -11.57 11.01
C ARG A 76 -6.82 -12.67 10.19
N THR A 77 -6.69 -12.49 8.88
CA THR A 77 -6.06 -13.45 7.98
C THR A 77 -4.57 -13.17 7.83
N LEU A 78 -4.16 -11.89 7.86
CA LEU A 78 -2.79 -11.41 7.76
C LEU A 78 -2.30 -10.95 9.13
N SER A 79 -2.26 -11.89 10.09
CA SER A 79 -1.86 -11.61 11.47
C SER A 79 -0.35 -11.32 11.57
N LEU A 80 0.04 -10.57 12.59
CA LEU A 80 1.45 -10.30 12.88
C LEU A 80 2.23 -11.58 13.19
N ARG A 81 1.57 -12.60 13.78
CA ARG A 81 2.16 -13.93 13.99
C ARG A 81 2.51 -14.61 12.68
N ARG A 82 1.62 -14.55 11.69
CA ARG A 82 1.89 -15.08 10.35
C ARG A 82 3.07 -14.36 9.68
N GLU A 83 3.17 -13.05 9.81
CA GLU A 83 4.31 -12.26 9.32
C GLU A 83 5.63 -12.74 9.95
N TYR A 84 5.64 -12.94 11.28
CA TYR A 84 6.80 -13.48 11.99
C TYR A 84 7.21 -14.87 11.50
N ASP A 85 6.26 -15.78 11.32
CA ASP A 85 6.54 -17.14 10.87
C ASP A 85 7.10 -17.14 9.43
N ILE A 86 6.59 -16.27 8.54
CA ILE A 86 7.14 -16.05 7.18
C ILE A 86 8.57 -15.51 7.26
N MET A 87 8.81 -14.48 8.07
CA MET A 87 10.16 -13.90 8.25
C MET A 87 11.16 -14.95 8.74
N ARG A 88 10.76 -15.84 9.63
CA ARG A 88 11.61 -16.93 10.10
C ARG A 88 11.99 -17.87 8.97
N VAL A 89 11.01 -18.32 8.16
CA VAL A 89 11.31 -19.18 7.02
C VAL A 89 12.28 -18.50 6.04
N LEU A 90 12.01 -17.23 5.70
CA LEU A 90 12.88 -16.44 4.81
C LEU A 90 14.31 -16.32 5.35
N TYR A 91 14.43 -16.01 6.64
CA TYR A 91 15.73 -15.87 7.29
C TYR A 91 16.50 -17.19 7.33
N ASP A 92 15.83 -18.30 7.67
CA ASP A 92 16.42 -19.64 7.73
C ASP A 92 16.84 -20.15 6.33
N GLU A 93 16.14 -19.73 5.28
CA GLU A 93 16.47 -20.00 3.87
C GLU A 93 17.51 -19.01 3.28
N GLY A 94 18.04 -18.10 4.09
CA GLY A 94 19.11 -17.19 3.71
C GLY A 94 18.67 -15.94 2.93
N VAL A 95 17.38 -15.64 2.89
CA VAL A 95 16.88 -14.38 2.32
C VAL A 95 17.23 -13.22 3.25
N THR A 96 17.70 -12.13 2.65
CA THR A 96 18.07 -10.92 3.39
C THR A 96 16.83 -10.21 3.93
N VAL A 97 16.35 -10.63 5.08
CA VAL A 97 15.30 -9.97 5.89
C VAL A 97 15.87 -9.59 7.26
N PRO A 98 15.29 -8.66 8.01
CA PRO A 98 15.70 -8.42 9.39
C PRO A 98 15.62 -9.71 10.19
N ALA A 99 16.70 -10.07 10.94
CA ALA A 99 16.72 -11.31 11.72
C ALA A 99 15.58 -11.34 12.75
N PRO A 100 14.58 -12.22 12.63
CA PRO A 100 13.48 -12.32 13.57
C PRO A 100 13.94 -13.05 14.82
N LEU A 101 13.91 -12.38 15.96
CA LEU A 101 14.43 -12.92 17.23
C LEU A 101 13.36 -13.65 18.03
N ALA A 102 12.20 -13.03 18.22
CA ALA A 102 11.12 -13.58 19.01
C ALA A 102 9.76 -12.93 18.68
N PHE A 103 8.68 -13.60 19.07
CA PHE A 103 7.31 -13.08 18.98
C PHE A 103 6.73 -12.93 20.39
N CYS A 104 6.22 -11.74 20.70
CA CYS A 104 5.46 -11.46 21.91
C CYS A 104 3.97 -11.68 21.65
N GLU A 105 3.32 -12.50 22.49
CA GLU A 105 1.88 -12.79 22.34
C GLU A 105 1.00 -11.65 22.91
N GLU A 106 1.49 -10.95 23.93
CA GLU A 106 0.72 -9.87 24.58
C GLU A 106 1.65 -8.81 25.18
N PRO A 107 1.67 -7.59 24.63
CA PRO A 107 1.02 -7.21 23.35
C PRO A 107 1.68 -7.92 22.15
N GLU A 108 0.89 -8.22 21.10
CA GLU A 108 1.45 -8.85 19.91
C GLU A 108 2.53 -7.97 19.30
N ALA A 109 3.76 -8.52 19.22
CA ALA A 109 4.90 -7.84 18.63
C ALA A 109 5.94 -8.81 18.08
N ILE A 110 6.55 -8.44 16.94
CA ILE A 110 7.74 -9.10 16.41
C ILE A 110 8.96 -8.34 16.94
N LEU A 111 9.85 -9.02 17.66
CA LEU A 111 11.18 -8.51 17.96
C LEU A 111 12.18 -8.99 16.93
N MET A 112 12.90 -8.07 16.30
CA MET A 112 13.87 -8.36 15.26
C MET A 112 15.12 -7.49 15.39
N ALA A 113 16.20 -7.86 14.73
CA ALA A 113 17.36 -6.99 14.61
C ALA A 113 16.99 -5.71 13.82
N SER A 114 17.46 -4.56 14.30
CA SER A 114 17.37 -3.32 13.54
C SER A 114 18.41 -3.35 12.42
N VAL A 115 17.99 -3.06 11.20
CA VAL A 115 18.85 -3.02 10.02
C VAL A 115 19.08 -1.57 9.60
N ASP A 116 20.31 -1.23 9.27
CA ASP A 116 20.65 0.07 8.74
C ASP A 116 20.29 0.18 7.26
N GLY A 117 19.85 1.36 6.86
CA GLY A 117 19.51 1.65 5.48
C GLY A 117 18.41 2.69 5.36
N ARG A 118 18.17 3.10 4.12
CA ARG A 118 17.06 3.98 3.74
C ARG A 118 16.01 3.16 2.99
N ASP A 119 14.75 3.49 3.20
CA ASP A 119 13.61 2.88 2.52
C ASP A 119 13.19 3.64 1.25
N ARG A 120 13.83 4.78 0.98
CA ARG A 120 13.53 5.64 -0.18
C ARG A 120 14.80 6.16 -0.81
N PHE A 121 14.74 6.42 -2.10
CA PHE A 121 15.74 7.22 -2.80
C PHE A 121 15.46 8.71 -2.61
N ASP A 122 16.52 9.49 -2.45
CA ASP A 122 16.46 10.96 -2.50
C ASP A 122 16.56 11.40 -3.98
N GLU A 123 15.93 12.52 -4.34
CA GLU A 123 16.03 13.09 -5.70
C GLU A 123 17.49 13.36 -6.14
N ARG A 124 18.37 13.59 -5.17
CA ARG A 124 19.81 13.82 -5.36
C ARG A 124 20.62 12.55 -5.50
N ASP A 125 20.04 11.38 -5.27
CA ASP A 125 20.74 10.12 -5.44
C ASP A 125 21.18 9.92 -6.89
N ASN A 126 22.41 9.48 -7.06
CA ASN A 126 22.98 9.20 -8.38
C ASN A 126 22.14 8.10 -9.09
N PRO A 127 21.62 8.34 -10.31
CA PRO A 127 20.86 7.34 -11.06
C PRO A 127 21.57 5.99 -11.16
N ARG A 128 22.89 5.97 -11.34
CA ARG A 128 23.68 4.74 -11.38
C ARG A 128 23.58 3.94 -10.08
N VAL A 129 23.56 4.60 -8.92
CA VAL A 129 23.40 3.92 -7.62
C VAL A 129 22.01 3.32 -7.52
N ARG A 130 20.98 4.04 -7.99
CA ARG A 130 19.60 3.50 -8.05
C ARG A 130 19.55 2.24 -8.92
N ASP A 131 20.17 2.26 -10.10
CA ASP A 131 20.20 1.10 -11.01
C ASP A 131 20.92 -0.10 -10.37
N LEU A 132 22.01 0.13 -9.63
CA LEU A 132 22.72 -0.94 -8.92
C LEU A 132 21.87 -1.53 -7.78
N VAL A 133 21.23 -0.68 -6.98
CA VAL A 133 20.37 -1.11 -5.88
C VAL A 133 19.17 -1.88 -6.41
N ILE A 134 18.49 -1.39 -7.46
CA ILE A 134 17.32 -2.09 -8.03
C ILE A 134 17.73 -3.44 -8.65
N ALA A 135 18.92 -3.50 -9.29
CA ALA A 135 19.44 -4.75 -9.82
C ALA A 135 19.77 -5.74 -8.68
N ASP A 136 20.34 -5.28 -7.56
CA ASP A 136 20.59 -6.13 -6.38
C ASP A 136 19.27 -6.62 -5.76
N TYR A 137 18.26 -5.73 -5.63
CA TYR A 137 16.94 -6.10 -5.18
C TYR A 137 16.32 -7.22 -6.03
N VAL A 138 16.34 -7.04 -7.34
CA VAL A 138 15.76 -7.99 -8.29
C VAL A 138 16.48 -9.34 -8.24
N ARG A 139 17.82 -9.37 -8.11
CA ARG A 139 18.56 -10.64 -7.95
C ARG A 139 18.14 -11.39 -6.67
N ARG A 140 17.95 -10.66 -5.56
CA ARG A 140 17.46 -11.23 -4.30
C ARG A 140 16.03 -11.76 -4.44
N LEU A 141 15.19 -11.03 -5.15
CA LEU A 141 13.82 -11.45 -5.46
C LEU A 141 13.80 -12.74 -6.29
N VAL A 142 14.61 -12.82 -7.35
CA VAL A 142 14.77 -14.05 -8.16
C VAL A 142 15.28 -15.22 -7.30
N ALA A 143 16.23 -14.97 -6.39
CA ALA A 143 16.71 -16.01 -5.49
C ALA A 143 15.60 -16.49 -4.54
N ALA A 144 14.79 -15.57 -4.01
CA ALA A 144 13.65 -15.91 -3.16
C ALA A 144 12.54 -16.69 -3.94
N HIS A 145 12.30 -16.35 -5.20
CA HIS A 145 11.36 -17.09 -6.06
C HIS A 145 11.80 -18.54 -6.36
N ARG A 146 13.08 -18.87 -6.17
CA ARG A 146 13.60 -20.24 -6.36
C ARG A 146 13.55 -21.10 -5.10
N LEU A 147 13.09 -20.55 -3.97
CA LEU A 147 12.98 -21.31 -2.73
C LEU A 147 11.95 -22.44 -2.84
N ASP A 148 12.18 -23.49 -2.08
CA ASP A 148 11.19 -24.56 -1.91
C ASP A 148 9.94 -24.00 -1.20
N THR A 149 8.77 -24.32 -1.73
CA THR A 149 7.51 -23.85 -1.14
C THR A 149 7.12 -24.60 0.14
N ARG A 150 7.65 -25.81 0.36
CA ARG A 150 7.27 -26.68 1.50
C ARG A 150 7.46 -26.05 2.88
N PRO A 151 8.54 -25.31 3.19
CA PRO A 151 8.65 -24.63 4.48
C PRO A 151 7.53 -23.61 4.71
N PHE A 152 7.09 -22.90 3.66
CA PHE A 152 5.98 -21.95 3.72
C PHE A 152 4.62 -22.64 3.87
N GLU A 153 4.42 -23.77 3.20
CA GLU A 153 3.23 -24.62 3.37
C GLU A 153 3.13 -25.15 4.81
N ALA A 154 4.27 -25.52 5.41
CA ALA A 154 4.32 -26.02 6.79
C ALA A 154 3.90 -24.99 7.85
N ILE A 155 4.04 -23.69 7.56
CA ILE A 155 3.54 -22.60 8.43
C ILE A 155 2.13 -22.13 8.05
N GLY A 156 1.46 -22.85 7.13
CA GLY A 156 0.05 -22.63 6.78
C GLY A 156 -0.21 -21.71 5.57
N LEU A 157 0.81 -21.39 4.75
CA LEU A 157 0.56 -20.72 3.47
C LEU A 157 -0.08 -21.71 2.49
N SER A 158 -1.24 -21.32 1.96
CA SER A 158 -1.93 -22.14 0.96
C SER A 158 -1.24 -22.07 -0.39
N LYS A 159 -0.93 -23.23 -0.98
CA LYS A 159 -0.39 -23.32 -2.33
C LYS A 159 -1.52 -23.47 -3.34
N PRO A 160 -1.64 -22.55 -4.32
CA PRO A 160 -2.62 -22.70 -5.38
C PRO A 160 -2.29 -23.94 -6.24
N SER A 161 -3.33 -24.68 -6.66
CA SER A 161 -3.17 -25.97 -7.32
C SER A 161 -3.62 -25.98 -8.77
N THR A 162 -4.42 -25.00 -9.19
CA THR A 162 -4.88 -24.89 -10.57
C THR A 162 -4.30 -23.65 -11.25
N PRO A 163 -4.10 -23.65 -12.58
CA PRO A 163 -3.65 -22.45 -13.29
C PRO A 163 -4.56 -21.24 -13.05
N GLN A 164 -5.86 -21.46 -12.92
CA GLN A 164 -6.82 -20.41 -12.60
C GLN A 164 -6.55 -19.79 -11.22
N ASP A 165 -6.32 -20.62 -10.19
CA ASP A 165 -6.01 -20.16 -8.83
C ASP A 165 -4.67 -19.43 -8.78
N ILE A 166 -3.66 -19.94 -9.52
CA ILE A 166 -2.34 -19.32 -9.64
C ILE A 166 -2.48 -17.92 -10.25
N GLY A 167 -3.19 -17.80 -11.37
CA GLY A 167 -3.43 -16.52 -12.03
C GLY A 167 -4.27 -15.57 -11.18
N TYR A 168 -5.29 -16.07 -10.50
CA TYR A 168 -6.22 -15.26 -9.71
C TYR A 168 -5.63 -14.79 -8.37
N MET A 169 -4.72 -15.58 -7.78
CA MET A 169 -3.98 -15.27 -6.56
C MET A 169 -4.86 -14.75 -5.41
N GLY A 170 -5.94 -15.45 -5.11
CA GLY A 170 -6.80 -15.15 -3.98
C GLY A 170 -7.61 -13.85 -4.11
N PHE A 171 -7.66 -13.23 -5.28
CA PHE A 171 -8.42 -12.00 -5.50
C PHE A 171 -9.88 -12.11 -5.09
N GLY A 172 -10.52 -13.27 -5.27
CA GLY A 172 -11.89 -13.52 -4.84
C GLY A 172 -12.14 -13.32 -3.35
N LEU A 173 -11.15 -13.57 -2.50
CA LEU A 173 -11.25 -13.29 -1.06
C LEU A 173 -11.24 -11.76 -0.81
N SER A 174 -10.37 -11.03 -1.51
CA SER A 174 -10.30 -9.57 -1.42
C SER A 174 -11.58 -8.91 -1.94
N GLU A 175 -12.13 -9.44 -3.04
CA GLU A 175 -13.42 -9.00 -3.57
C GLU A 175 -14.57 -9.27 -2.58
N LYS A 176 -14.58 -10.46 -1.96
CA LYS A 176 -15.58 -10.77 -0.93
C LYS A 176 -15.52 -9.77 0.23
N TRP A 177 -14.33 -9.46 0.75
CA TRP A 177 -14.17 -8.45 1.80
C TRP A 177 -14.68 -7.08 1.36
N TYR A 178 -14.34 -6.67 0.14
CA TYR A 178 -14.84 -5.41 -0.41
C TYR A 178 -16.38 -5.38 -0.46
N ARG A 179 -17.01 -6.47 -0.96
CA ARG A 179 -18.47 -6.55 -1.03
C ARG A 179 -19.16 -6.44 0.35
N GLU A 180 -18.49 -6.91 1.41
CA GLU A 180 -18.99 -6.83 2.79
C GLU A 180 -18.94 -5.39 3.35
N VAL A 181 -17.98 -4.56 2.91
CA VAL A 181 -17.75 -3.21 3.43
C VAL A 181 -18.06 -2.10 2.44
N LYS A 182 -18.49 -2.43 1.23
CA LYS A 182 -18.80 -1.45 0.17
C LYS A 182 -19.90 -0.49 0.64
N PRO A 183 -19.61 0.83 0.78
CA PRO A 183 -20.55 1.77 1.39
C PRO A 183 -21.60 2.31 0.41
N ALA A 184 -21.28 2.35 -0.88
CA ALA A 184 -22.10 2.95 -1.93
C ALA A 184 -21.70 2.39 -3.31
N PRO A 185 -22.46 2.65 -4.37
CA PRO A 185 -22.07 2.36 -5.75
C PRO A 185 -20.70 2.98 -6.08
N ASP A 186 -19.84 2.21 -6.75
CA ASP A 186 -18.50 2.64 -7.18
C ASP A 186 -18.21 2.09 -8.59
N PRO A 187 -18.54 2.84 -9.65
CA PRO A 187 -18.37 2.39 -11.01
C PRO A 187 -16.92 2.14 -11.40
N VAL A 188 -15.94 2.82 -10.74
CA VAL A 188 -14.53 2.64 -11.05
C VAL A 188 -14.04 1.28 -10.57
N ILE A 189 -14.29 0.94 -9.30
CA ILE A 189 -13.92 -0.36 -8.73
C ILE A 189 -14.62 -1.49 -9.50
N GLU A 190 -15.92 -1.36 -9.81
CA GLU A 190 -16.66 -2.38 -10.55
C GLU A 190 -16.12 -2.61 -11.96
N PHE A 191 -15.72 -1.55 -12.65
CA PHE A 191 -15.10 -1.65 -13.97
C PHE A 191 -13.78 -2.44 -13.93
N ILE A 192 -12.91 -2.12 -12.95
CA ILE A 192 -11.62 -2.78 -12.79
C ILE A 192 -11.80 -4.24 -12.35
N VAL A 193 -12.72 -4.52 -11.42
CA VAL A 193 -13.07 -5.89 -11.02
C VAL A 193 -13.56 -6.71 -12.21
N ALA A 194 -14.47 -6.17 -13.01
CA ALA A 194 -14.97 -6.85 -14.19
C ALA A 194 -13.86 -7.10 -15.25
N TRP A 195 -12.91 -6.17 -15.38
CA TRP A 195 -11.73 -6.36 -16.25
C TRP A 195 -10.85 -7.49 -15.72
N LEU A 196 -10.54 -7.52 -14.42
CA LEU A 196 -9.74 -8.58 -13.81
C LEU A 196 -10.38 -9.96 -14.00
N HIS A 197 -11.69 -10.09 -13.83
CA HIS A 197 -12.39 -11.37 -14.07
C HIS A 197 -12.24 -11.88 -15.51
N ARG A 198 -12.17 -10.97 -16.49
CA ARG A 198 -12.01 -11.35 -17.91
C ARG A 198 -10.58 -11.71 -18.30
N HIS A 199 -9.59 -11.22 -17.55
CA HIS A 199 -8.17 -11.30 -17.93
C HIS A 199 -7.32 -12.20 -17.03
N VAL A 200 -7.95 -13.06 -16.20
CA VAL A 200 -7.22 -13.99 -15.35
C VAL A 200 -6.22 -14.82 -16.18
N PRO A 201 -4.92 -14.79 -15.87
CA PRO A 201 -3.91 -15.53 -16.66
C PRO A 201 -3.92 -17.02 -16.33
N ALA A 202 -4.96 -17.73 -16.80
CA ALA A 202 -5.20 -19.15 -16.50
C ALA A 202 -4.20 -20.13 -17.19
N HIS A 203 -3.18 -19.61 -17.88
CA HIS A 203 -2.10 -20.39 -18.48
C HIS A 203 -0.86 -20.50 -17.57
N ARG A 204 -0.89 -19.89 -16.37
CA ARG A 204 0.24 -19.90 -15.43
C ARG A 204 0.29 -21.21 -14.64
N HIS A 205 1.51 -21.73 -14.47
CA HIS A 205 1.76 -23.00 -13.77
C HIS A 205 2.83 -22.88 -12.69
N GLU A 206 3.60 -21.80 -12.68
CA GLU A 206 4.67 -21.58 -11.72
C GLU A 206 4.11 -21.09 -10.40
N VAL A 207 4.58 -21.66 -9.30
CA VAL A 207 4.25 -21.24 -7.94
C VAL A 207 5.54 -21.06 -7.16
N SER A 208 5.75 -19.86 -6.65
CA SER A 208 6.87 -19.49 -5.79
C SER A 208 6.34 -18.85 -4.50
N TRP A 209 7.23 -18.68 -3.51
CA TRP A 209 6.99 -17.61 -2.54
C TRP A 209 7.05 -16.28 -3.28
N ILE A 210 6.13 -15.39 -2.98
CA ILE A 210 6.10 -14.03 -3.51
C ILE A 210 5.98 -13.03 -2.38
N HIS A 211 6.66 -11.91 -2.53
CA HIS A 211 6.60 -10.80 -1.59
C HIS A 211 5.19 -10.20 -1.56
N PHE A 212 4.51 -10.19 -2.69
CA PHE A 212 3.20 -9.62 -2.95
C PHE A 212 3.17 -8.09 -2.95
N ASP A 213 3.84 -7.43 -2.00
CA ASP A 213 4.06 -5.97 -1.97
C ASP A 213 5.53 -5.65 -2.31
N ALA A 214 5.96 -6.17 -3.45
CA ALA A 214 7.35 -6.08 -3.90
C ALA A 214 7.77 -4.63 -4.22
N GLY A 215 9.06 -4.34 -3.96
CA GLY A 215 9.62 -3.00 -4.05
C GLY A 215 9.81 -2.34 -2.68
N GLN A 216 9.55 -3.06 -1.58
CA GLN A 216 9.84 -2.61 -0.23
C GLN A 216 11.15 -3.21 0.28
N PHE A 217 12.17 -2.39 0.39
CA PHE A 217 13.49 -2.79 0.87
C PHE A 217 14.20 -1.64 1.57
N LEU A 218 15.18 -1.98 2.41
CA LEU A 218 16.20 -1.05 2.89
C LEU A 218 17.45 -1.17 2.01
N HIS A 219 18.10 -0.06 1.76
CA HIS A 219 19.35 -0.03 1.03
C HIS A 219 20.38 0.90 1.70
N ALA A 220 21.64 0.55 1.56
CA ALA A 220 22.78 1.38 1.92
C ALA A 220 23.83 1.27 0.81
N ASP A 221 24.45 2.39 0.47
CA ASP A 221 25.37 2.48 -0.65
C ASP A 221 24.74 1.92 -1.95
N GLU A 222 25.30 0.88 -2.53
CA GLU A 222 24.87 0.25 -3.78
C GLU A 222 24.12 -1.08 -3.57
N HIS A 223 23.72 -1.42 -2.30
CA HIS A 223 23.21 -2.73 -1.94
C HIS A 223 21.92 -2.66 -1.13
N VAL A 224 21.06 -3.66 -1.33
CA VAL A 224 19.92 -3.92 -0.47
C VAL A 224 20.39 -4.54 0.84
N THR A 225 20.00 -3.94 1.95
CA THR A 225 20.33 -4.41 3.30
C THR A 225 19.24 -5.28 3.93
N ALA A 226 17.97 -5.10 3.54
CA ALA A 226 16.87 -5.99 3.92
C ALA A 226 15.66 -5.84 2.99
N LEU A 227 14.97 -6.95 2.72
CA LEU A 227 13.58 -6.94 2.26
C LEU A 227 12.69 -6.66 3.48
N MET A 228 11.64 -5.86 3.29
CA MET A 228 10.74 -5.43 4.36
C MET A 228 9.29 -5.72 4.04
N ASP A 229 8.46 -5.67 5.07
CA ASP A 229 6.99 -5.66 4.97
C ASP A 229 6.43 -6.88 4.24
N VAL A 230 6.77 -8.07 4.74
CA VAL A 230 6.37 -9.36 4.17
C VAL A 230 4.96 -9.80 4.62
N GLU A 231 4.16 -8.90 5.20
CA GLU A 231 2.84 -9.23 5.75
C GLU A 231 1.86 -9.79 4.70
N PHE A 232 1.97 -9.35 3.45
CA PHE A 232 1.13 -9.82 2.34
C PHE A 232 1.68 -11.06 1.63
N SER A 233 2.89 -11.50 1.95
CA SER A 233 3.53 -12.62 1.26
C SER A 233 2.65 -13.86 1.21
N CYS A 234 2.67 -14.55 0.08
CA CYS A 234 1.90 -15.77 -0.14
C CYS A 234 2.64 -16.71 -1.13
N LEU A 235 2.03 -17.84 -1.46
CA LEU A 235 2.47 -18.68 -2.56
C LEU A 235 1.64 -18.34 -3.80
N GLY A 236 2.30 -18.08 -4.94
CA GLY A 236 1.63 -17.69 -6.16
C GLY A 236 2.55 -17.49 -7.35
N ASP A 237 2.05 -16.78 -8.36
CA ASP A 237 2.77 -16.49 -9.59
C ASP A 237 3.92 -15.49 -9.34
N PRO A 238 5.18 -15.83 -9.63
CA PRO A 238 6.31 -14.91 -9.43
C PRO A 238 6.19 -13.60 -10.25
N MET A 239 5.45 -13.57 -11.36
CA MET A 239 5.19 -12.34 -12.11
C MET A 239 4.35 -11.33 -11.32
N ALA A 240 3.68 -11.75 -10.24
CA ALA A 240 2.92 -10.87 -9.39
C ALA A 240 3.81 -9.83 -8.68
N ASP A 241 5.03 -10.20 -8.33
CA ASP A 241 5.97 -9.26 -7.71
C ASP A 241 6.44 -8.18 -8.69
N LEU A 242 6.58 -8.51 -9.97
CA LEU A 242 6.86 -7.50 -10.99
C LEU A 242 5.69 -6.53 -11.16
N GLY A 243 4.45 -7.04 -11.14
CA GLY A 243 3.25 -6.21 -11.13
C GLY A 243 3.18 -5.29 -9.88
N ALA A 244 3.50 -5.83 -8.71
CA ALA A 244 3.54 -5.06 -7.47
C ALA A 244 4.61 -3.96 -7.49
N MET A 245 5.81 -4.23 -8.05
CA MET A 245 6.84 -3.21 -8.25
C MET A 245 6.32 -2.02 -9.08
N ARG A 246 5.48 -2.27 -10.08
CA ARG A 246 4.88 -1.20 -10.91
C ARG A 246 3.96 -0.29 -10.09
N MET A 247 3.15 -0.88 -9.21
CA MET A 247 2.33 -0.12 -8.28
C MET A 247 3.19 0.63 -7.25
N ARG A 248 4.20 -0.02 -6.69
CA ARG A 248 5.08 0.59 -5.70
C ARG A 248 5.84 1.78 -6.27
N ASP A 249 6.38 1.65 -7.47
CA ASP A 249 7.08 2.74 -8.16
C ASP A 249 6.20 3.98 -8.38
N THR A 250 4.90 3.79 -8.60
CA THR A 250 3.94 4.90 -8.75
C THR A 250 3.79 5.68 -7.44
N ALA A 251 3.80 5.00 -6.28
CA ALA A 251 3.70 5.63 -4.96
C ALA A 251 5.05 6.12 -4.44
N GLN A 252 6.10 5.37 -4.74
CA GLN A 252 7.46 5.59 -4.24
C GLN A 252 8.46 5.15 -5.30
N PRO A 253 8.96 6.07 -6.13
CA PRO A 253 9.85 5.73 -7.24
C PRO A 253 11.05 4.90 -6.78
N ILE A 254 11.19 3.69 -7.33
CA ILE A 254 12.25 2.73 -6.96
C ILE A 254 13.36 2.64 -8.01
N GLY A 255 13.16 3.21 -9.21
CA GLY A 255 14.14 3.22 -10.29
C GLY A 255 13.55 2.95 -11.67
N ASP A 256 14.40 2.57 -12.63
CA ASP A 256 13.96 2.19 -13.98
C ASP A 256 13.39 0.76 -13.99
N LEU A 257 12.08 0.64 -14.17
CA LEU A 257 11.39 -0.66 -14.23
C LEU A 257 11.74 -1.44 -15.49
N THR A 258 12.08 -0.80 -16.61
CA THR A 258 12.57 -1.49 -17.80
C THR A 258 13.88 -2.21 -17.51
N HIS A 259 14.81 -1.51 -16.82
CA HIS A 259 16.06 -2.11 -16.33
C HIS A 259 15.77 -3.25 -15.33
N ALA A 260 14.92 -3.02 -14.34
CA ALA A 260 14.57 -4.02 -13.33
C ALA A 260 14.04 -5.32 -13.96
N TYR A 261 13.11 -5.19 -14.90
CA TYR A 261 12.51 -6.35 -15.59
C TYR A 261 13.50 -7.05 -16.52
N THR A 262 14.40 -6.29 -17.17
CA THR A 262 15.48 -6.88 -17.96
C THR A 262 16.41 -7.70 -17.07
N VAL A 263 16.80 -7.18 -15.89
CA VAL A 263 17.59 -7.94 -14.90
C VAL A 263 16.83 -9.19 -14.46
N TYR A 264 15.53 -9.07 -14.16
CA TYR A 264 14.73 -10.23 -13.75
C TYR A 264 14.70 -11.34 -14.81
N ALA A 265 14.42 -10.97 -16.08
CA ALA A 265 14.41 -11.94 -17.18
C ALA A 265 15.75 -12.66 -17.35
N ASN A 266 16.85 -11.92 -17.29
CA ASN A 266 18.20 -12.46 -17.43
C ASN A 266 18.58 -13.38 -16.26
N GLU A 267 18.32 -12.96 -15.01
CA GLU A 267 18.68 -13.71 -13.80
C GLU A 267 17.78 -14.94 -13.58
N SER A 268 16.49 -14.83 -13.87
CA SER A 268 15.55 -15.96 -13.76
C SER A 268 15.72 -16.96 -14.90
N GLY A 269 16.16 -16.50 -16.08
CA GLY A 269 16.18 -17.27 -17.31
C GLY A 269 14.77 -17.47 -17.91
N GLN A 270 13.78 -16.73 -17.43
CA GLN A 270 12.39 -16.81 -17.88
C GLN A 270 11.97 -15.53 -18.60
N PRO A 271 11.32 -15.63 -19.77
CA PRO A 271 10.78 -14.46 -20.44
C PRO A 271 9.64 -13.86 -19.60
N ILE A 272 9.53 -12.53 -19.63
CA ILE A 272 8.45 -11.83 -18.95
C ILE A 272 7.18 -11.85 -19.83
N ASP A 273 6.08 -12.24 -19.22
CA ASP A 273 4.75 -12.16 -19.81
C ASP A 273 4.12 -10.81 -19.42
N ARG A 274 4.11 -9.86 -20.35
CA ARG A 274 3.60 -8.51 -20.13
C ARG A 274 2.16 -8.51 -19.62
N ALA A 275 1.28 -9.31 -20.26
CA ALA A 275 -0.13 -9.34 -19.88
C ALA A 275 -0.33 -9.84 -18.45
N VAL A 276 0.49 -10.82 -18.02
CA VAL A 276 0.47 -11.34 -16.63
C VAL A 276 0.97 -10.29 -15.65
N VAL A 277 2.09 -9.63 -15.94
CA VAL A 277 2.60 -8.55 -15.08
C VAL A 277 1.57 -7.43 -14.93
N ASN A 278 0.97 -6.99 -16.02
CA ASN A 278 -0.03 -5.92 -16.02
C ASN A 278 -1.32 -6.33 -15.30
N PHE A 279 -1.78 -7.58 -15.49
CA PHE A 279 -2.89 -8.12 -14.70
C PHE A 279 -2.61 -8.03 -13.19
N HIS A 280 -1.44 -8.49 -12.75
CA HIS A 280 -1.08 -8.46 -11.34
C HIS A 280 -0.86 -7.04 -10.80
N ALA A 281 -0.37 -6.12 -11.62
CA ALA A 281 -0.27 -4.70 -11.24
C ALA A 281 -1.65 -4.10 -10.97
N VAL A 282 -2.62 -4.32 -11.86
CA VAL A 282 -4.02 -3.88 -11.67
C VAL A 282 -4.64 -4.55 -10.44
N ARG A 283 -4.47 -5.89 -10.30
CA ARG A 283 -4.99 -6.65 -9.16
C ARG A 283 -4.45 -6.13 -7.82
N PHE A 284 -3.14 -5.88 -7.74
CA PHE A 284 -2.52 -5.40 -6.51
C PHE A 284 -2.90 -3.95 -6.20
N ALA A 285 -2.84 -3.05 -7.19
CA ALA A 285 -3.21 -1.65 -7.01
C ALA A 285 -4.66 -1.48 -6.54
N LEU A 286 -5.59 -2.27 -7.10
CA LEU A 286 -7.01 -2.20 -6.73
C LEU A 286 -7.26 -2.51 -5.25
N LEU A 287 -6.42 -3.32 -4.61
CA LEU A 287 -6.57 -3.69 -3.19
C LEU A 287 -6.60 -2.46 -2.28
N THR A 288 -5.79 -1.43 -2.56
CA THR A 288 -5.75 -0.20 -1.76
C THR A 288 -7.13 0.46 -1.68
N ALA A 289 -7.79 0.61 -2.81
CA ALA A 289 -9.12 1.23 -2.87
C ALA A 289 -10.22 0.32 -2.27
N MET A 290 -10.18 -0.97 -2.58
CA MET A 290 -11.19 -1.95 -2.12
C MET A 290 -11.16 -2.12 -0.60
N LEU A 291 -9.98 -2.40 -0.04
CA LEU A 291 -9.85 -2.75 1.38
C LEU A 291 -10.06 -1.55 2.31
N SER A 292 -9.86 -0.34 1.83
CA SER A 292 -10.11 0.89 2.60
C SER A 292 -11.50 1.50 2.39
N ALA A 293 -12.33 0.96 1.49
CA ALA A 293 -13.60 1.58 1.09
C ALA A 293 -14.54 1.89 2.28
N GLY A 294 -14.78 0.91 3.15
CA GLY A 294 -15.63 1.09 4.32
C GLY A 294 -15.05 2.11 5.32
N THR A 295 -13.75 1.99 5.63
CA THR A 295 -13.09 2.89 6.59
C THR A 295 -12.98 4.32 6.06
N ARG A 296 -12.81 4.51 4.73
CA ARG A 296 -12.83 5.85 4.12
C ARG A 296 -14.22 6.50 4.15
N ALA A 297 -15.27 5.70 4.15
CA ALA A 297 -16.65 6.20 4.21
C ALA A 297 -17.08 6.58 5.63
N ASP A 298 -16.57 5.87 6.64
CA ASP A 298 -16.80 6.14 8.07
C ASP A 298 -15.47 6.08 8.83
N PRO A 299 -14.62 7.12 8.70
CA PRO A 299 -13.27 7.10 9.23
C PRO A 299 -13.24 7.31 10.75
N PRO A 300 -12.62 6.40 11.53
CA PRO A 300 -12.32 6.64 12.93
C PRO A 300 -11.32 7.79 13.10
N ALA A 301 -11.28 8.38 14.29
CA ALA A 301 -10.49 9.61 14.56
C ALA A 301 -8.96 9.44 14.36
N GLU A 302 -8.47 8.21 14.47
CA GLU A 302 -7.05 7.85 14.29
C GLU A 302 -6.70 7.53 12.83
N PHE A 303 -7.70 7.45 11.95
CA PHE A 303 -7.50 7.08 10.55
C PHE A 303 -6.93 8.23 9.73
N ASP A 304 -5.84 8.00 9.02
CA ASP A 304 -5.24 8.96 8.11
C ASP A 304 -6.01 9.04 6.79
N LEU A 305 -7.19 9.66 6.84
CA LEU A 305 -8.08 9.75 5.69
C LEU A 305 -7.41 10.45 4.49
N ALA A 306 -6.61 11.49 4.71
CA ALA A 306 -5.93 12.20 3.64
C ALA A 306 -5.02 11.26 2.83
N GLN A 307 -4.20 10.47 3.52
CA GLN A 307 -3.28 9.52 2.89
C GLN A 307 -4.01 8.39 2.17
N TRP A 308 -5.05 7.82 2.80
CA TRP A 308 -5.79 6.70 2.20
C TRP A 308 -6.64 7.12 1.00
N GLN A 309 -7.19 8.34 1.00
CA GLN A 309 -7.83 8.91 -0.19
C GLN A 309 -6.82 9.10 -1.33
N ALA A 310 -5.67 9.70 -1.04
CA ALA A 310 -4.61 9.92 -2.02
C ALA A 310 -4.13 8.60 -2.65
N TRP A 311 -3.81 7.59 -1.84
CA TRP A 311 -3.40 6.27 -2.31
C TRP A 311 -4.49 5.57 -3.12
N SER A 312 -5.76 5.68 -2.71
CA SER A 312 -6.87 5.05 -3.44
C SER A 312 -7.04 5.65 -4.83
N LEU A 313 -7.04 6.99 -4.94
CA LEU A 313 -7.19 7.67 -6.23
C LEU A 313 -5.98 7.43 -7.16
N MET A 314 -4.77 7.44 -6.61
CA MET A 314 -3.56 7.07 -7.33
C MET A 314 -3.65 5.64 -7.87
N SER A 315 -4.00 4.68 -7.01
CA SER A 315 -4.09 3.26 -7.37
C SER A 315 -5.15 2.99 -8.42
N LEU A 316 -6.32 3.60 -8.31
CA LEU A 316 -7.38 3.49 -9.33
C LEU A 316 -6.96 4.11 -10.67
N THR A 317 -6.23 5.23 -10.63
CA THR A 317 -5.67 5.85 -11.85
C THR A 317 -4.67 4.91 -12.52
N LEU A 318 -3.74 4.33 -11.75
CA LEU A 318 -2.80 3.32 -12.25
C LEU A 318 -3.53 2.15 -12.92
N CYS A 319 -4.58 1.62 -12.30
CA CYS A 319 -5.36 0.55 -12.88
C CYS A 319 -5.91 0.93 -14.26
N LEU A 320 -6.52 2.10 -14.39
CA LEU A 320 -7.09 2.56 -15.66
C LEU A 320 -6.01 2.82 -16.72
N GLU A 321 -4.85 3.35 -16.34
CA GLU A 321 -3.73 3.58 -17.26
C GLU A 321 -3.15 2.24 -17.78
N ILE A 322 -3.02 1.22 -16.94
CA ILE A 322 -2.57 -0.11 -17.36
C ILE A 322 -3.62 -0.80 -18.24
N ILE A 323 -4.91 -0.69 -17.88
CA ILE A 323 -6.00 -1.24 -18.72
C ILE A 323 -5.99 -0.60 -20.12
N ALA A 324 -5.81 0.72 -20.19
CA ALA A 324 -5.70 1.43 -21.45
C ALA A 324 -4.47 0.99 -22.26
N GLU A 325 -3.32 0.79 -21.62
CA GLU A 325 -2.09 0.28 -22.23
C GLU A 325 -2.30 -1.12 -22.80
N GLU A 326 -2.95 -2.04 -22.07
CA GLU A 326 -3.22 -3.40 -22.52
C GLU A 326 -4.24 -3.45 -23.64
N SER A 327 -5.27 -2.62 -23.59
CA SER A 327 -6.34 -2.56 -24.61
C SER A 327 -5.99 -1.68 -25.80
N GLY A 328 -4.84 -0.97 -25.77
CA GLY A 328 -4.30 -0.21 -26.91
C GLY A 328 -5.06 1.09 -27.22
N PHE A 329 -5.62 1.75 -26.20
CA PHE A 329 -6.23 3.07 -26.35
C PHE A 329 -5.61 4.11 -25.41
N GLU A 330 -5.77 5.38 -25.75
CA GLU A 330 -5.31 6.49 -24.93
C GLU A 330 -6.42 7.05 -24.04
N LEU A 331 -6.05 7.46 -22.85
CA LEU A 331 -6.93 8.15 -21.90
C LEU A 331 -6.88 9.67 -22.14
N ASP A 332 -8.02 10.30 -21.96
CA ASP A 332 -8.24 11.74 -22.12
C ASP A 332 -8.41 12.40 -20.73
N PRO A 333 -7.35 12.92 -20.10
CA PRO A 333 -7.51 13.63 -18.81
C PRO A 333 -8.29 14.93 -19.02
N PRO A 334 -9.16 15.33 -18.06
CA PRO A 334 -9.89 16.56 -18.17
C PRO A 334 -8.97 17.78 -18.00
N PRO A 335 -9.38 18.98 -18.41
CA PRO A 335 -8.68 20.21 -18.05
C PRO A 335 -8.70 20.41 -16.53
N ALA A 336 -7.64 21.05 -16.02
CA ALA A 336 -7.54 21.39 -14.59
C ALA A 336 -8.73 22.25 -14.13
N LEU A 337 -9.17 22.02 -12.89
CA LEU A 337 -10.25 22.77 -12.28
C LEU A 337 -9.81 24.21 -11.95
N THR A 338 -10.78 25.11 -11.90
CA THR A 338 -10.57 26.48 -11.42
C THR A 338 -11.27 26.65 -10.07
N TYR A 339 -10.63 27.38 -9.17
CA TYR A 339 -11.09 27.58 -7.80
C TYR A 339 -11.42 29.05 -7.54
N PRO A 340 -12.68 29.45 -7.76
CA PRO A 340 -13.08 30.84 -7.50
C PRO A 340 -13.06 31.14 -5.99
N THR A 341 -12.76 32.40 -5.64
CA THR A 341 -12.87 32.85 -4.26
C THR A 341 -14.31 32.76 -3.76
N ILE A 342 -14.50 32.17 -2.60
CA ILE A 342 -15.81 32.04 -1.95
C ILE A 342 -15.87 32.83 -0.64
N ARG A 343 -17.10 33.09 -0.16
CA ARG A 343 -17.31 33.88 1.06
C ARG A 343 -16.63 33.29 2.30
N ASN A 344 -16.46 31.95 2.36
CA ASN A 344 -15.88 31.26 3.50
C ASN A 344 -14.35 31.08 3.44
N ASP A 345 -13.66 31.54 2.39
CA ASP A 345 -12.20 31.45 2.30
C ASP A 345 -11.45 32.01 3.53
N PRO A 346 -11.87 33.14 4.16
CA PRO A 346 -11.22 33.59 5.38
C PRO A 346 -11.31 32.60 6.55
N ALA A 347 -12.38 31.81 6.64
CA ALA A 347 -12.53 30.78 7.70
C ALA A 347 -11.59 29.61 7.46
N HIS A 348 -11.49 29.11 6.22
CA HIS A 348 -10.52 28.06 5.88
C HIS A 348 -9.08 28.50 6.18
N LEU A 349 -8.71 29.73 5.78
CA LEU A 349 -7.39 30.25 6.06
C LEU A 349 -7.11 30.40 7.56
N ALA A 350 -8.11 30.83 8.35
CA ALA A 350 -7.97 30.94 9.79
C ALA A 350 -7.71 29.59 10.45
N VAL A 351 -8.48 28.54 10.08
CA VAL A 351 -8.29 27.18 10.61
C VAL A 351 -6.91 26.65 10.22
N GLN A 352 -6.50 26.83 8.97
CA GLN A 352 -5.17 26.40 8.51
C GLN A 352 -4.05 27.04 9.33
N ARG A 353 -4.10 28.37 9.54
CA ARG A 353 -3.11 29.11 10.35
C ARG A 353 -3.05 28.63 11.80
N ILE A 354 -4.22 28.33 12.40
CA ILE A 354 -4.27 27.81 13.78
C ILE A 354 -3.62 26.43 13.84
N VAL A 355 -3.91 25.56 12.90
CA VAL A 355 -3.31 24.21 12.84
C VAL A 355 -1.80 24.29 12.65
N ASP A 356 -1.32 25.16 11.74
CA ASP A 356 0.10 25.36 11.49
C ASP A 356 0.83 25.93 12.72
N ASP A 357 0.19 26.86 13.44
CA ASP A 357 0.72 27.45 14.69
C ASP A 357 0.86 26.39 15.80
N ILE A 358 -0.15 25.54 15.98
CA ILE A 358 -0.09 24.43 16.96
C ILE A 358 0.99 23.41 16.57
N LEU A 359 1.12 23.08 15.28
CA LEU A 359 2.14 22.16 14.77
C LEU A 359 3.57 22.68 14.91
N ALA A 360 3.74 23.99 15.09
CA ALA A 360 5.04 24.64 15.32
C ALA A 360 5.51 24.53 16.79
N ASP A 361 4.67 24.08 17.73
CA ASP A 361 5.05 23.89 19.13
C ASP A 361 5.98 22.69 19.28
N GLU A 362 7.23 22.93 19.70
CA GLU A 362 8.25 21.89 19.91
C GLU A 362 7.89 20.90 21.04
N ASN A 363 6.95 21.26 21.92
CA ASN A 363 6.50 20.41 23.01
C ASN A 363 5.23 19.60 22.66
N LEU A 364 4.75 19.72 21.41
CA LEU A 364 3.58 18.97 20.97
C LEU A 364 3.86 17.48 20.99
N ASP A 365 2.97 16.73 21.63
CA ASP A 365 3.02 15.26 21.63
C ASP A 365 2.99 14.71 20.20
N ASP A 366 3.82 13.70 19.93
CA ASP A 366 3.99 13.12 18.58
C ASP A 366 2.66 12.60 17.99
N HIS A 367 1.80 12.01 18.82
CA HIS A 367 0.50 11.49 18.40
C HIS A 367 -0.49 12.62 18.08
N ALA A 368 -0.57 13.64 18.96
CA ALA A 368 -1.35 14.84 18.69
C ALA A 368 -0.88 15.55 17.43
N GLY A 369 0.44 15.67 17.26
CA GLY A 369 1.06 16.22 16.06
C GLY A 369 0.71 15.43 14.79
N PHE A 370 0.68 14.08 14.86
CA PHE A 370 0.24 13.24 13.74
C PHE A 370 -1.22 13.56 13.36
N ARG A 371 -2.14 13.56 14.30
CA ARG A 371 -3.56 13.87 14.05
C ARG A 371 -3.78 15.26 13.47
N LEU A 372 -3.05 16.28 13.97
CA LEU A 372 -3.11 17.62 13.42
C LEU A 372 -2.56 17.71 12.00
N ARG A 373 -1.53 16.94 11.66
CA ARG A 373 -1.07 16.83 10.27
C ARG A 373 -2.14 16.26 9.34
N VAL A 374 -2.90 15.26 9.78
CA VAL A 374 -4.05 14.75 9.00
C VAL A 374 -5.09 15.85 8.77
N VAL A 375 -5.43 16.62 9.80
CA VAL A 375 -6.34 17.76 9.67
C VAL A 375 -5.79 18.79 8.67
N ARG A 376 -4.53 19.18 8.82
CA ARG A 376 -3.86 20.13 7.92
C ARG A 376 -3.93 19.70 6.46
N ASP A 377 -3.74 18.41 6.19
CA ASP A 377 -3.70 17.86 4.83
C ASP A 377 -5.11 17.73 4.23
N LEU A 378 -6.15 17.57 5.05
CA LEU A 378 -7.55 17.56 4.59
C LEU A 378 -8.10 18.97 4.27
N LEU A 379 -7.65 20.00 4.96
CA LEU A 379 -8.21 21.35 4.85
C LEU A 379 -8.21 21.92 3.42
N PRO A 380 -7.13 21.85 2.62
CA PRO A 380 -7.14 22.38 1.26
C PRO A 380 -8.14 21.65 0.35
N GLY A 381 -8.30 20.34 0.52
CA GLY A 381 -9.30 19.54 -0.23
C GLY A 381 -10.74 19.95 0.12
N LEU A 382 -11.03 20.20 1.40
CA LEU A 382 -12.32 20.71 1.85
C LEU A 382 -12.60 22.11 1.28
N GLN A 383 -11.60 22.98 1.23
CA GLN A 383 -11.73 24.32 0.63
C GLN A 383 -12.01 24.22 -0.87
N ARG A 384 -11.21 23.46 -1.62
CA ARG A 384 -11.41 23.26 -3.07
C ARG A 384 -12.78 22.61 -3.37
N SER A 385 -13.21 21.66 -2.55
CA SER A 385 -14.56 21.09 -2.67
C SER A 385 -15.66 22.13 -2.46
N ALA A 386 -15.53 23.01 -1.47
CA ALA A 386 -16.48 24.11 -1.28
C ALA A 386 -16.51 25.09 -2.45
N GLN A 387 -15.38 25.24 -3.16
CA GLN A 387 -15.26 26.14 -4.32
C GLN A 387 -15.77 25.53 -5.63
N ALA A 388 -15.58 24.21 -5.85
CA ALA A 388 -15.73 23.62 -7.17
C ALA A 388 -16.63 22.34 -7.22
N MET A 389 -17.04 21.73 -6.10
CA MET A 389 -17.74 20.43 -6.12
C MET A 389 -19.03 20.48 -6.93
N SER A 390 -19.86 21.51 -6.78
CA SER A 390 -21.10 21.62 -7.58
C SER A 390 -20.85 21.70 -9.10
N TYR A 391 -19.72 22.27 -9.49
CA TYR A 391 -19.31 22.31 -10.89
C TYR A 391 -18.80 20.93 -11.36
N VAL A 392 -18.04 20.23 -10.52
CA VAL A 392 -17.58 18.87 -10.79
C VAL A 392 -18.77 17.92 -10.93
N ASP A 393 -19.75 17.98 -10.03
CA ASP A 393 -20.97 17.16 -10.10
C ASP A 393 -21.73 17.42 -11.42
N ALA A 394 -21.85 18.68 -11.83
CA ALA A 394 -22.50 19.04 -13.08
C ALA A 394 -21.76 18.50 -14.32
N LEU A 395 -20.43 18.54 -14.33
CA LEU A 395 -19.62 17.95 -15.40
C LEU A 395 -19.79 16.43 -15.45
N ASP A 396 -19.73 15.77 -14.29
CA ASP A 396 -19.87 14.32 -14.16
C ASP A 396 -21.26 13.86 -14.65
N GLN A 397 -22.32 14.65 -14.38
CA GLN A 397 -23.68 14.37 -14.86
C GLN A 397 -23.79 14.53 -16.39
N VAL A 398 -23.19 15.56 -16.97
CA VAL A 398 -23.20 15.78 -18.43
C VAL A 398 -22.47 14.64 -19.15
N GLU A 399 -21.30 14.26 -18.68
CA GLU A 399 -20.53 13.17 -19.28
C GLU A 399 -21.22 11.80 -19.08
N ALA A 400 -21.93 11.61 -17.96
CA ALA A 400 -22.73 10.41 -17.74
C ALA A 400 -23.94 10.35 -18.68
N ASP A 401 -24.62 11.50 -18.95
CA ASP A 401 -25.72 11.57 -19.90
C ASP A 401 -25.29 11.12 -21.31
N GLU A 402 -24.11 11.55 -21.78
CA GLU A 402 -23.55 11.13 -23.05
C GLU A 402 -23.37 9.61 -23.16
N LEU A 403 -23.02 8.94 -22.08
CA LEU A 403 -22.81 7.50 -22.02
C LEU A 403 -24.11 6.72 -21.80
N LEU A 404 -24.95 7.18 -20.88
CA LEU A 404 -26.19 6.51 -20.44
C LEU A 404 -27.37 6.78 -21.38
N GLY A 405 -27.37 7.94 -22.10
CA GLY A 405 -28.46 8.40 -22.93
C GLY A 405 -29.60 9.06 -22.15
N PHE A 406 -29.36 9.45 -20.89
CA PHE A 406 -30.24 10.25 -20.07
C PHE A 406 -29.47 10.95 -18.95
N ALA A 407 -29.90 12.15 -18.55
CA ALA A 407 -29.25 12.93 -17.48
C ALA A 407 -29.61 12.41 -16.07
N PRO A 408 -28.64 11.93 -15.27
CA PRO A 408 -28.87 11.63 -13.87
C PRO A 408 -29.30 12.86 -13.08
N ARG A 409 -30.11 12.71 -12.03
CA ARG A 409 -30.63 13.82 -11.23
C ARG A 409 -29.59 14.44 -10.29
N ASP A 410 -28.69 13.62 -9.78
CA ASP A 410 -27.65 14.01 -8.82
C ASP A 410 -26.48 13.03 -8.89
N TRP A 411 -25.42 13.31 -8.14
CA TRP A 411 -24.21 12.47 -8.12
C TRP A 411 -24.47 11.03 -7.64
N ARG A 412 -25.44 10.80 -6.74
CA ARG A 412 -25.77 9.45 -6.26
C ARG A 412 -26.37 8.61 -7.39
N GLN A 413 -27.34 9.17 -8.08
CA GLN A 413 -27.91 8.51 -9.26
C GLN A 413 -26.85 8.33 -10.35
N THR A 414 -25.95 9.31 -10.54
CA THR A 414 -24.83 9.15 -11.48
C THR A 414 -24.00 7.92 -11.17
N ASP A 415 -23.59 7.73 -9.90
CA ASP A 415 -22.77 6.59 -9.50
C ASP A 415 -23.52 5.26 -9.62
N GLU A 416 -24.81 5.22 -9.23
CA GLU A 416 -25.66 4.03 -9.32
C GLU A 416 -25.86 3.58 -10.77
N GLU A 417 -26.25 4.49 -11.63
CA GLU A 417 -26.53 4.18 -13.05
C GLU A 417 -25.23 3.86 -13.83
N LEU A 418 -24.12 4.53 -13.51
CA LEU A 418 -22.84 4.20 -14.10
C LEU A 418 -22.33 2.83 -13.64
N GLU A 419 -22.52 2.45 -12.36
CA GLU A 419 -22.16 1.14 -11.87
C GLU A 419 -22.97 0.04 -12.60
N ASP A 420 -24.27 0.22 -12.74
CA ASP A 420 -25.13 -0.72 -13.48
C ASP A 420 -24.76 -0.79 -14.96
N PHE A 421 -24.46 0.34 -15.59
CA PHE A 421 -23.98 0.38 -16.96
C PHE A 421 -22.64 -0.35 -17.14
N VAL A 422 -21.71 -0.14 -16.23
CA VAL A 422 -20.40 -0.83 -16.22
C VAL A 422 -20.58 -2.34 -16.13
N ARG A 423 -21.44 -2.82 -15.24
CA ARG A 423 -21.73 -4.26 -15.12
C ARG A 423 -22.30 -4.87 -16.38
N GLN A 424 -23.16 -4.14 -17.09
CA GLN A 424 -23.86 -4.63 -18.27
C GLN A 424 -23.06 -4.45 -19.57
N HIS A 425 -22.35 -3.34 -19.71
CA HIS A 425 -21.77 -2.86 -20.96
C HIS A 425 -20.27 -2.58 -20.90
N GLY A 426 -19.65 -2.59 -19.72
CA GLY A 426 -18.25 -2.22 -19.53
C GLY A 426 -17.26 -3.01 -20.39
N ALA A 427 -17.55 -4.27 -20.71
CA ALA A 427 -16.72 -5.09 -21.58
C ALA A 427 -16.81 -4.70 -23.06
N THR A 428 -17.97 -4.28 -23.53
CA THR A 428 -18.22 -3.95 -24.94
C THR A 428 -17.95 -2.48 -25.27
N ARG A 429 -17.95 -1.61 -24.25
CA ARG A 429 -17.69 -0.17 -24.35
C ARG A 429 -16.50 0.25 -23.48
N GLU A 430 -15.50 -0.61 -23.38
CA GLU A 430 -14.36 -0.47 -22.46
C GLU A 430 -13.65 0.88 -22.58
N THR A 431 -13.33 1.30 -23.81
CA THR A 431 -12.64 2.58 -24.06
C THR A 431 -13.46 3.79 -23.59
N GLU A 432 -14.75 3.82 -23.88
CA GLU A 432 -15.63 4.94 -23.52
C GLU A 432 -15.81 5.04 -22.02
N VAL A 433 -16.05 3.89 -21.37
CA VAL A 433 -16.18 3.79 -19.92
C VAL A 433 -14.88 4.21 -19.23
N ALA A 434 -13.73 3.67 -19.64
CA ALA A 434 -12.44 4.01 -19.03
C ALA A 434 -12.11 5.51 -19.17
N ARG A 435 -12.39 6.13 -20.31
CA ARG A 435 -12.20 7.58 -20.52
C ARG A 435 -13.08 8.42 -19.61
N LEU A 436 -14.34 8.06 -19.45
CA LEU A 436 -15.23 8.74 -18.50
C LEU A 436 -14.72 8.59 -17.06
N LEU A 437 -14.39 7.37 -16.64
CA LEU A 437 -13.94 7.11 -15.29
C LEU A 437 -12.62 7.80 -14.93
N VAL A 438 -11.66 7.86 -15.88
CA VAL A 438 -10.39 8.57 -15.61
C VAL A 438 -10.61 10.07 -15.49
N ARG A 439 -11.51 10.69 -16.27
CA ARG A 439 -11.84 12.11 -16.12
C ARG A 439 -12.45 12.41 -14.75
N ARG A 440 -13.35 11.55 -14.27
CA ARG A 440 -13.93 11.66 -12.91
C ARG A 440 -12.86 11.54 -11.83
N LEU A 441 -11.98 10.52 -11.91
CA LEU A 441 -10.87 10.35 -10.96
C LEU A 441 -9.93 11.56 -10.96
N ARG A 442 -9.57 12.09 -12.12
CA ARG A 442 -8.67 13.25 -12.24
C ARG A 442 -9.28 14.50 -11.62
N ARG A 443 -10.59 14.73 -11.72
CA ARG A 443 -11.28 15.81 -11.01
C ARG A 443 -11.23 15.60 -9.48
N GLN A 444 -11.43 14.38 -9.00
CA GLN A 444 -11.30 14.08 -7.57
C GLN A 444 -9.86 14.29 -7.07
N ILE A 445 -8.86 13.89 -7.85
CA ILE A 445 -7.44 14.16 -7.54
C ILE A 445 -7.18 15.66 -7.48
N ASP A 446 -7.63 16.43 -8.46
CA ASP A 446 -7.44 17.89 -8.51
C ASP A 446 -8.03 18.56 -7.25
N LEU A 447 -9.19 18.10 -6.75
CA LEU A 447 -9.79 18.62 -5.52
C LEU A 447 -8.90 18.40 -4.29
N ILE A 448 -8.29 17.22 -4.12
CA ILE A 448 -7.54 16.88 -2.91
C ILE A 448 -6.02 17.04 -3.06
N GLU A 449 -5.53 17.37 -4.25
CA GLU A 449 -4.11 17.39 -4.63
C GLU A 449 -3.19 18.07 -3.61
N PRO A 450 -3.53 19.24 -3.01
CA PRO A 450 -2.63 19.89 -2.06
C PRO A 450 -2.35 19.08 -0.79
N GLY A 451 -3.24 18.14 -0.43
CA GLY A 451 -3.11 17.25 0.73
C GLY A 451 -2.53 15.87 0.43
N MET A 452 -2.17 15.59 -0.82
CA MET A 452 -1.74 14.25 -1.25
C MET A 452 -0.30 13.88 -0.86
N ARG A 453 0.42 14.72 -0.14
CA ARG A 453 1.79 14.48 0.35
C ARG A 453 2.73 13.93 -0.72
N ASP A 454 3.40 12.81 -0.42
CA ASP A 454 4.42 12.14 -1.25
C ASP A 454 3.87 11.65 -2.60
N VAL A 455 2.56 11.38 -2.70
CA VAL A 455 1.93 10.92 -3.94
C VAL A 455 1.27 12.05 -4.73
N ARG A 456 1.52 13.29 -4.38
CA ARG A 456 0.98 14.46 -5.08
C ARG A 456 1.32 14.49 -6.57
N GLU A 457 2.54 14.14 -6.90
CA GLU A 457 3.07 14.14 -8.26
C GLU A 457 3.29 12.71 -8.80
N PHE A 458 2.44 11.77 -8.39
CA PHE A 458 2.57 10.39 -8.83
C PHE A 458 2.53 10.27 -10.35
N ARG A 459 3.32 9.33 -10.87
CA ARG A 459 3.38 9.02 -12.30
C ARG A 459 3.44 7.52 -12.50
N VAL A 460 2.67 7.04 -13.48
CA VAL A 460 2.78 5.66 -13.93
C VAL A 460 3.95 5.57 -14.90
N GLN A 461 4.99 4.82 -14.53
CA GLN A 461 6.16 4.65 -15.36
C GLN A 461 5.80 3.86 -16.62
N ARG A 462 6.18 4.39 -17.80
CA ARG A 462 6.09 3.67 -19.06
C ARG A 462 7.25 2.67 -19.15
N ILE A 463 6.92 1.43 -19.47
CA ILE A 463 7.89 0.34 -19.62
C ILE A 463 8.16 0.12 -21.09
N ASP A 464 9.44 0.09 -21.48
CA ASP A 464 9.84 -0.31 -22.83
C ASP A 464 9.86 -1.85 -22.93
N TRP A 465 8.68 -2.40 -23.17
CA TRP A 465 8.51 -3.85 -23.31
C TRP A 465 9.32 -4.45 -24.47
N ALA A 466 9.70 -3.66 -25.48
CA ALA A 466 10.52 -4.14 -26.59
C ALA A 466 11.99 -4.38 -26.21
N ALA A 467 12.46 -3.70 -25.17
CA ALA A 467 13.81 -3.87 -24.63
C ALA A 467 13.95 -5.06 -23.68
N ILE A 468 12.83 -5.66 -23.23
CA ILE A 468 12.82 -6.74 -22.24
C ILE A 468 12.67 -8.08 -22.96
N PRO A 469 13.41 -9.15 -22.57
CA PRO A 469 13.17 -10.50 -23.07
C PRO A 469 11.75 -10.96 -22.73
N THR A 470 10.85 -10.93 -23.69
CA THR A 470 9.45 -11.32 -23.58
C THR A 470 9.20 -12.68 -24.24
N LYS A 471 8.06 -13.28 -23.90
CA LYS A 471 7.64 -14.57 -24.44
C LYS A 471 7.16 -14.44 -25.90
#